data_baa3b1d309a23824621085fdfc09754b
#
_entry.id   baa3b1d309a23824621085fdfc09754b
#
_cell.length_a   1.000
_cell.length_b   1.000
_cell.length_c   1.000
_cell.angle_alpha   90.00
_cell.angle_beta   90.00
_cell.angle_gamma   90.00
#
_symmetry.space_group_name_H-M   'P 1'
#
loop_
_entity.id
_entity.type
_entity.pdbx_description
1 polymer ?
#
loop_
_entity_poly.entity_id
_entity_poly.type
_entity_poly.pdbx_seq_one_letter_code
_entity_poly.pdbx_strand_id
1 'polypeptide(L)'
;MRYAALFYHRIWHIKSRVIACRIIQIMKNISFVVVVLLVAVGLAAAEIKNKGWWKNAVFYQVYPRSLKDSNGDGIGDLKGITSKLQHFNSTGVTAIWLSPINKSPMNDFGYDISNFTDVAPVFGTLKDLENLLIEAHKIGLKVILDLVPNHTSDQHPWFQLSVNKTEKYADYYIWVNGTDMNSPPNNWVSVFNGSAWKYHNQRKQFYFHQFLDSQPDLNYRNPVVQKEMKDIMQFWLDKGIDGFRIDAVPHLFELNDITKNEPKLDHVDPSLNETHHAYYNHIYTKDQNETYELVQSWREFVDEYAEKNNRDEIVRESKYIFE
;
A
#
# COMPACT_ATOMS: atom_id res chain seq x y z
N MET A 1 19.73 25.23 87.86
CA MET A 1 19.38 25.86 86.57
C MET A 1 20.08 25.32 85.33
N ARG A 2 21.32 24.84 85.43
CA ARG A 2 22.09 24.36 84.24
C ARG A 2 21.55 23.07 83.57
N TYR A 3 20.89 22.18 84.27
CA TYR A 3 20.36 20.90 83.71
C TYR A 3 19.06 21.09 82.89
N ALA A 4 18.22 22.06 83.22
CA ALA A 4 16.98 22.35 82.51
C ALA A 4 17.28 22.94 81.10
N ALA A 5 18.29 23.80 80.97
CA ALA A 5 18.71 24.39 79.70
C ALA A 5 19.25 23.35 78.69
N LEU A 6 20.00 22.38 79.17
CA LEU A 6 20.55 21.28 78.34
C LEU A 6 19.42 20.32 77.88
N PHE A 7 18.41 20.13 78.70
CA PHE A 7 17.27 19.27 78.34
C PHE A 7 16.39 19.92 77.27
N TYR A 8 16.11 21.24 77.43
CA TYR A 8 15.36 21.99 76.39
C TYR A 8 16.12 22.11 75.08
N HIS A 9 17.45 22.29 75.13
CA HIS A 9 18.29 22.34 73.92
C HIS A 9 18.30 20.98 73.15
N ARG A 10 18.34 19.87 73.88
CA ARG A 10 18.24 18.52 73.23
C ARG A 10 16.87 18.25 72.64
N ILE A 11 15.80 18.61 73.30
CA ILE A 11 14.42 18.46 72.79
C ILE A 11 14.22 19.35 71.55
N TRP A 12 14.73 20.55 71.54
CA TRP A 12 14.67 21.45 70.40
C TRP A 12 15.42 20.89 69.19
N HIS A 13 16.61 20.38 69.38
CA HIS A 13 17.38 19.70 68.29
C HIS A 13 16.69 18.44 67.73
N ILE A 14 16.05 17.65 68.57
CA ILE A 14 15.31 16.48 68.14
C ILE A 14 14.07 16.90 67.33
N LYS A 15 13.29 17.86 67.82
CA LYS A 15 12.13 18.39 67.08
C LYS A 15 12.52 19.02 65.75
N SER A 16 13.58 19.79 65.67
CA SER A 16 14.03 20.42 64.45
C SER A 16 14.51 19.37 63.40
N ARG A 17 15.18 18.31 63.84
CA ARG A 17 15.58 17.19 62.96
C ARG A 17 14.36 16.42 62.43
N VAL A 18 13.35 16.16 63.26
CA VAL A 18 12.10 15.46 62.83
C VAL A 18 11.33 16.31 61.84
N ILE A 19 11.27 17.65 62.05
CA ILE A 19 10.61 18.56 61.10
C ILE A 19 11.39 18.60 59.81
N ALA A 20 12.72 18.70 59.83
CA ALA A 20 13.59 18.69 58.64
C ALA A 20 13.40 17.37 57.83
N CYS A 21 13.40 16.23 58.51
CA CYS A 21 13.14 14.94 57.85
C CYS A 21 11.74 14.86 57.17
N ARG A 22 10.71 15.39 57.84
CA ARG A 22 9.37 15.44 57.25
C ARG A 22 9.30 16.37 56.04
N ILE A 23 9.93 17.52 56.09
CA ILE A 23 10.03 18.46 54.97
C ILE A 23 10.74 17.81 53.77
N ILE A 24 11.86 17.12 54.01
CA ILE A 24 12.62 16.42 52.96
C ILE A 24 11.76 15.31 52.36
N GLN A 25 10.99 14.58 53.16
CA GLN A 25 10.11 13.54 52.67
C GLN A 25 8.96 14.10 51.83
N ILE A 26 8.38 15.22 52.25
CA ILE A 26 7.32 15.92 51.51
C ILE A 26 7.89 16.45 50.17
N MET A 27 9.08 17.03 50.15
CA MET A 27 9.72 17.52 48.93
C MET A 27 10.05 16.37 47.97
N LYS A 28 10.52 15.21 48.47
CA LYS A 28 10.74 14.01 47.65
C LYS A 28 9.43 13.51 47.03
N ASN A 29 8.34 13.46 47.79
CA ASN A 29 7.03 13.06 47.30
C ASN A 29 6.49 14.04 46.25
N ILE A 30 6.64 15.35 46.46
CA ILE A 30 6.25 16.38 45.48
C ILE A 30 7.09 16.26 44.22
N SER A 31 8.40 16.09 44.33
CA SER A 31 9.27 15.87 43.15
C SER A 31 8.88 14.60 42.37
N PHE A 32 8.54 13.52 43.07
CA PHE A 32 8.10 12.30 42.42
C PHE A 32 6.77 12.51 41.70
N VAL A 33 5.80 13.18 42.32
CA VAL A 33 4.51 13.48 41.68
C VAL A 33 4.66 14.40 40.48
N VAL A 34 5.54 15.40 40.56
CA VAL A 34 5.85 16.32 39.44
C VAL A 34 6.49 15.55 38.29
N VAL A 35 7.46 14.65 38.58
CA VAL A 35 8.08 13.80 37.55
C VAL A 35 7.06 12.87 36.92
N VAL A 36 6.18 12.23 37.71
CA VAL A 36 5.10 11.38 37.20
C VAL A 36 4.14 12.17 36.33
N LEU A 37 3.77 13.40 36.74
CA LEU A 37 2.92 14.29 35.93
C LEU A 37 3.61 14.73 34.64
N LEU A 38 4.90 15.06 34.68
CA LEU A 38 5.67 15.42 33.48
C LEU A 38 5.82 14.24 32.53
N VAL A 39 6.01 13.03 33.06
CA VAL A 39 6.02 11.79 32.27
C VAL A 39 4.63 11.48 31.71
N ALA A 40 3.56 11.67 32.51
CA ALA A 40 2.20 11.47 32.05
C ALA A 40 1.77 12.51 31.00
N VAL A 41 2.23 13.77 31.12
CA VAL A 41 2.03 14.81 30.09
C VAL A 41 2.90 14.55 28.85
N GLY A 42 4.09 13.97 29.01
CA GLY A 42 4.93 13.55 27.90
C GLY A 42 4.45 12.26 27.20
N LEU A 43 3.67 11.44 27.93
CA LEU A 43 2.99 10.24 27.40
C LEU A 43 1.54 10.53 26.95
N ALA A 44 1.04 11.77 27.14
CA ALA A 44 -0.14 12.20 26.39
C ALA A 44 0.24 12.07 24.92
N ALA A 45 -0.30 11.04 24.28
CA ALA A 45 0.03 10.66 22.90
C ALA A 45 0.03 11.95 22.08
N ALA A 46 1.19 12.26 21.46
CA ALA A 46 1.27 13.40 20.58
C ALA A 46 0.18 13.21 19.54
N GLU A 47 -0.82 14.08 19.55
CA GLU A 47 -1.91 14.02 18.60
C GLU A 47 -1.30 14.01 17.19
N ILE A 48 -1.69 13.03 16.37
CA ILE A 48 -1.16 12.92 15.01
C ILE A 48 -1.54 14.20 14.28
N LYS A 49 -0.53 15.00 13.96
CA LYS A 49 -0.72 16.25 13.25
C LYS A 49 -1.29 15.95 11.85
N ASN A 50 -2.40 16.63 11.49
CA ASN A 50 -3.14 16.44 10.25
C ASN A 50 -3.76 15.05 10.08
N LYS A 51 -4.25 14.42 11.15
CA LYS A 51 -5.01 13.17 11.04
C LYS A 51 -6.17 13.32 10.06
N GLY A 52 -6.27 12.38 9.09
CA GLY A 52 -7.24 12.45 8.01
C GLY A 52 -6.89 13.51 6.95
N TRP A 53 -5.61 13.80 6.74
CA TRP A 53 -5.12 14.80 5.78
C TRP A 53 -5.69 14.62 4.36
N TRP A 54 -5.94 13.38 3.96
CA TRP A 54 -6.48 13.04 2.64
C TRP A 54 -7.90 13.55 2.38
N LYS A 55 -8.69 13.85 3.43
CA LYS A 55 -10.07 14.33 3.31
C LYS A 55 -10.14 15.70 2.64
N ASN A 56 -9.10 16.49 2.80
CA ASN A 56 -8.99 17.84 2.24
C ASN A 56 -7.81 17.97 1.26
N ALA A 57 -7.16 16.86 0.89
CA ALA A 57 -6.01 16.89 0.02
C ALA A 57 -6.41 17.16 -1.44
N VAL A 58 -5.58 17.94 -2.12
CA VAL A 58 -5.59 18.07 -3.57
C VAL A 58 -4.51 17.13 -4.11
N PHE A 59 -4.95 16.06 -4.77
CA PHE A 59 -4.07 15.08 -5.37
C PHE A 59 -3.71 15.45 -6.80
N TYR A 60 -2.44 15.28 -7.15
CA TYR A 60 -1.94 15.40 -8.51
C TYR A 60 -1.30 14.07 -8.93
N GLN A 61 -1.80 13.47 -10.02
CA GLN A 61 -1.19 12.28 -10.60
C GLN A 61 0.09 12.67 -11.34
N VAL A 62 1.18 12.02 -10.99
CA VAL A 62 2.47 12.12 -11.66
C VAL A 62 2.72 10.85 -12.46
N TYR A 63 2.77 10.98 -13.80
CA TYR A 63 3.28 9.92 -14.65
C TYR A 63 4.80 10.13 -14.80
N PRO A 64 5.63 9.33 -14.11
CA PRO A 64 7.07 9.58 -13.98
C PRO A 64 7.76 9.74 -15.33
N ARG A 65 7.42 8.86 -16.28
CA ARG A 65 8.03 8.79 -17.62
C ARG A 65 7.95 10.11 -18.41
N SER A 66 6.89 10.90 -18.20
CA SER A 66 6.65 12.10 -19.02
C SER A 66 6.80 13.44 -18.28
N LEU A 67 6.97 13.42 -16.94
CA LEU A 67 6.95 14.67 -16.18
C LEU A 67 8.23 15.48 -16.37
N LYS A 68 9.40 14.90 -16.08
CA LYS A 68 10.69 15.60 -16.16
C LYS A 68 11.83 14.60 -16.25
N ASP A 69 12.54 14.66 -17.35
CA ASP A 69 13.81 13.99 -17.59
C ASP A 69 14.93 14.82 -16.93
N SER A 70 15.75 14.19 -16.08
CA SER A 70 16.87 14.81 -15.38
C SER A 70 18.23 14.49 -15.98
N ASN A 71 18.33 13.44 -16.80
CA ASN A 71 19.59 12.92 -17.34
C ASN A 71 19.73 13.08 -18.87
N GLY A 72 18.65 13.46 -19.58
CA GLY A 72 18.65 13.72 -21.02
C GLY A 72 18.44 12.48 -21.88
N ASP A 73 17.93 11.39 -21.33
CA ASP A 73 17.65 10.14 -22.08
C ASP A 73 16.27 10.12 -22.77
N GLY A 74 15.46 11.15 -22.58
CA GLY A 74 14.11 11.28 -23.12
C GLY A 74 13.02 10.70 -22.24
N ILE A 75 13.36 10.16 -21.06
CA ILE A 75 12.43 9.54 -20.11
C ILE A 75 12.49 10.30 -18.79
N GLY A 76 11.34 10.68 -18.26
CA GLY A 76 11.24 11.32 -16.95
C GLY A 76 11.61 10.34 -15.83
N ASP A 77 12.15 10.87 -14.74
CA ASP A 77 12.71 10.09 -13.63
C ASP A 77 12.45 10.71 -12.24
N LEU A 78 12.79 9.99 -11.17
CA LEU A 78 12.56 10.42 -9.79
C LEU A 78 13.34 11.68 -9.41
N LYS A 79 14.53 11.89 -9.96
CA LYS A 79 15.31 13.14 -9.75
C LYS A 79 14.65 14.31 -10.44
N GLY A 80 14.12 14.07 -11.64
CA GLY A 80 13.32 15.05 -12.36
C GLY A 80 12.09 15.47 -11.57
N ILE A 81 11.33 14.52 -11.02
CA ILE A 81 10.19 14.78 -10.14
C ILE A 81 10.63 15.58 -8.91
N THR A 82 11.71 15.16 -8.24
CA THR A 82 12.26 15.86 -7.07
C THR A 82 12.56 17.31 -7.37
N SER A 83 13.11 17.61 -8.54
CA SER A 83 13.39 18.98 -8.98
C SER A 83 12.15 19.86 -9.18
N LYS A 84 10.95 19.26 -9.25
CA LYS A 84 9.66 19.92 -9.50
C LYS A 84 8.73 19.95 -8.28
N LEU A 85 9.12 19.45 -7.13
CA LEU A 85 8.26 19.41 -5.93
C LEU A 85 7.73 20.80 -5.55
N GLN A 86 8.56 21.85 -5.66
CA GLN A 86 8.14 23.21 -5.34
C GLN A 86 7.03 23.73 -6.28
N HIS A 87 6.99 23.25 -7.54
CA HIS A 87 5.91 23.57 -8.47
C HIS A 87 4.57 23.06 -7.97
N PHE A 88 4.50 21.79 -7.51
CA PHE A 88 3.27 21.22 -6.95
C PHE A 88 2.80 22.03 -5.74
N ASN A 89 3.70 22.32 -4.81
CA ASN A 89 3.38 23.08 -3.61
C ASN A 89 2.85 24.49 -3.94
N SER A 90 3.48 25.20 -4.88
CA SER A 90 3.07 26.56 -5.29
C SER A 90 1.72 26.60 -6.02
N THR A 91 1.26 25.47 -6.57
CA THR A 91 -0.05 25.35 -7.24
C THR A 91 -1.16 24.88 -6.31
N GLY A 92 -0.86 24.69 -5.01
CA GLY A 92 -1.85 24.25 -4.00
C GLY A 92 -2.06 22.74 -3.95
N VAL A 93 -1.24 21.94 -4.65
CA VAL A 93 -1.23 20.48 -4.53
C VAL A 93 -0.65 20.10 -3.18
N THR A 94 -1.35 19.24 -2.46
CA THR A 94 -0.94 18.78 -1.13
C THR A 94 -0.50 17.31 -1.10
N ALA A 95 -0.78 16.57 -2.16
CA ALA A 95 -0.35 15.20 -2.33
C ALA A 95 -0.08 14.87 -3.80
N ILE A 96 0.99 14.14 -4.09
CA ILE A 96 1.24 13.55 -5.40
C ILE A 96 1.02 12.04 -5.35
N TRP A 97 0.46 11.50 -6.40
CA TRP A 97 0.33 10.09 -6.67
C TRP A 97 1.25 9.71 -7.83
N LEU A 98 2.24 8.85 -7.55
CA LEU A 98 3.14 8.35 -8.58
C LEU A 98 2.51 7.12 -9.25
N SER A 99 2.29 7.16 -10.56
CA SER A 99 2.03 5.96 -11.36
C SER A 99 3.19 4.96 -11.19
N PRO A 100 3.02 3.66 -11.51
CA PRO A 100 3.96 2.62 -11.11
C PRO A 100 5.42 2.94 -11.41
N ILE A 101 6.27 2.83 -10.40
CA ILE A 101 7.73 3.01 -10.50
C ILE A 101 8.49 1.70 -10.33
N ASN A 102 7.77 0.61 -10.06
CA ASN A 102 8.34 -0.71 -9.78
C ASN A 102 9.05 -1.30 -10.99
N LYS A 103 9.96 -2.27 -10.77
CA LYS A 103 10.54 -3.05 -11.86
C LYS A 103 9.44 -3.73 -12.66
N SER A 104 9.51 -3.54 -13.98
CA SER A 104 8.54 -4.02 -14.95
C SER A 104 9.23 -4.22 -16.29
N PRO A 105 8.86 -5.23 -17.11
CA PRO A 105 9.24 -5.31 -18.50
C PRO A 105 8.61 -4.22 -19.38
N MET A 106 7.70 -3.41 -18.84
CA MET A 106 7.05 -2.28 -19.50
C MET A 106 6.11 -2.65 -20.66
N ASN A 107 5.56 -3.85 -20.67
CA ASN A 107 4.53 -4.24 -21.64
C ASN A 107 3.24 -3.43 -21.46
N ASP A 108 2.96 -3.07 -20.21
CA ASP A 108 1.86 -2.19 -19.82
C ASP A 108 2.38 -0.96 -19.05
N PHE A 109 3.46 -0.38 -19.53
CA PHE A 109 4.04 0.89 -19.05
C PHE A 109 4.24 0.98 -17.52
N GLY A 110 4.52 -0.15 -16.87
CA GLY A 110 4.78 -0.25 -15.43
C GLY A 110 3.71 -0.97 -14.63
N TYR A 111 2.52 -1.19 -15.20
CA TYR A 111 1.46 -1.96 -14.54
C TYR A 111 1.68 -3.47 -14.57
N ASP A 112 2.63 -3.98 -15.36
CA ASP A 112 3.09 -5.37 -15.40
C ASP A 112 4.33 -5.57 -14.50
N ILE A 113 4.12 -5.57 -13.18
CA ILE A 113 5.20 -5.54 -12.18
C ILE A 113 5.93 -6.89 -12.11
N SER A 114 7.27 -6.87 -12.26
CA SER A 114 8.14 -8.04 -12.08
C SER A 114 8.87 -8.08 -10.73
N ASN A 115 8.88 -6.98 -9.98
CA ASN A 115 9.37 -6.90 -8.60
C ASN A 115 8.71 -5.73 -7.88
N PHE A 116 7.89 -6.04 -6.88
CA PHE A 116 7.12 -5.04 -6.13
C PHE A 116 7.94 -4.18 -5.17
N THR A 117 9.14 -4.59 -4.81
CA THR A 117 9.92 -3.95 -3.74
C THR A 117 11.17 -3.24 -4.26
N ASP A 118 11.21 -2.93 -5.56
CA ASP A 118 12.34 -2.22 -6.16
C ASP A 118 11.86 -1.23 -7.23
N VAL A 119 12.68 -0.22 -7.51
CA VAL A 119 12.43 0.80 -8.52
C VAL A 119 12.97 0.34 -9.87
N ALA A 120 12.22 0.59 -10.94
CA ALA A 120 12.70 0.35 -12.30
C ALA A 120 13.91 1.25 -12.61
N PRO A 121 15.02 0.71 -13.13
CA PRO A 121 16.23 1.48 -13.38
C PRO A 121 16.03 2.71 -14.28
N VAL A 122 15.03 2.67 -15.15
CA VAL A 122 14.65 3.78 -16.02
C VAL A 122 14.14 5.01 -15.24
N PHE A 123 13.61 4.82 -14.03
CA PHE A 123 13.16 5.90 -13.16
C PHE A 123 14.16 6.27 -12.06
N GLY A 124 15.24 5.50 -11.90
CA GLY A 124 16.25 5.71 -10.87
C GLY A 124 16.39 4.54 -9.91
N THR A 125 16.61 4.83 -8.64
CA THR A 125 16.88 3.86 -7.57
C THR A 125 15.97 4.07 -6.37
N LEU A 126 15.93 3.08 -5.46
CA LEU A 126 15.29 3.25 -4.14
C LEU A 126 15.84 4.47 -3.39
N LYS A 127 17.14 4.78 -3.53
CA LYS A 127 17.74 5.96 -2.91
C LYS A 127 17.21 7.27 -3.49
N ASP A 128 16.91 7.31 -4.79
CA ASP A 128 16.32 8.47 -5.43
C ASP A 128 14.87 8.69 -4.94
N LEU A 129 14.12 7.60 -4.71
CA LEU A 129 12.80 7.68 -4.09
C LEU A 129 12.89 8.18 -2.64
N GLU A 130 13.79 7.63 -1.81
CA GLU A 130 13.99 8.10 -0.44
C GLU A 130 14.31 9.60 -0.40
N ASN A 131 15.15 10.08 -1.32
CA ASN A 131 15.45 11.52 -1.43
C ASN A 131 14.20 12.33 -1.84
N LEU A 132 13.41 11.84 -2.78
CA LEU A 132 12.15 12.48 -3.18
C LEU A 132 11.21 12.62 -1.98
N LEU A 133 11.02 11.56 -1.19
CA LEU A 133 10.17 11.55 0.01
C LEU A 133 10.67 12.58 1.05
N ILE A 134 11.98 12.61 1.32
CA ILE A 134 12.57 13.57 2.25
C ILE A 134 12.29 15.01 1.79
N GLU A 135 12.52 15.32 0.52
CA GLU A 135 12.33 16.69 0.00
C GLU A 135 10.84 17.07 -0.07
N ALA A 136 9.96 16.12 -0.43
CA ALA A 136 8.51 16.34 -0.43
C ALA A 136 7.98 16.64 0.99
N HIS A 137 8.38 15.83 1.97
CA HIS A 137 7.95 16.02 3.35
C HIS A 137 8.45 17.32 3.99
N LYS A 138 9.64 17.80 3.62
CA LYS A 138 10.16 19.12 4.07
C LYS A 138 9.22 20.27 3.74
N ILE A 139 8.51 20.18 2.63
CA ILE A 139 7.57 21.22 2.17
C ILE A 139 6.10 20.87 2.48
N GLY A 140 5.86 19.79 3.24
CA GLY A 140 4.51 19.34 3.62
C GLY A 140 3.74 18.61 2.53
N LEU A 141 4.39 18.25 1.41
CA LEU A 141 3.78 17.50 0.31
C LEU A 141 3.77 16.00 0.64
N LYS A 142 2.61 15.37 0.49
CA LYS A 142 2.42 13.94 0.68
C LYS A 142 2.70 13.18 -0.62
N VAL A 143 3.20 11.94 -0.49
CA VAL A 143 3.51 11.07 -1.63
C VAL A 143 2.86 9.71 -1.45
N ILE A 144 1.98 9.33 -2.36
CA ILE A 144 1.39 8.00 -2.42
C ILE A 144 1.88 7.25 -3.66
N LEU A 145 1.97 5.93 -3.54
CA LEU A 145 2.36 5.06 -4.66
C LEU A 145 1.15 4.36 -5.26
N ASP A 146 1.26 4.06 -6.55
CA ASP A 146 0.38 3.10 -7.19
C ASP A 146 0.72 1.68 -6.69
N LEU A 147 -0.26 0.97 -6.19
CA LEU A 147 -0.20 -0.44 -5.85
C LEU A 147 -1.03 -1.22 -6.86
N VAL A 148 -0.42 -2.13 -7.57
CA VAL A 148 -1.06 -2.97 -8.62
C VAL A 148 -1.21 -4.39 -8.08
N PRO A 149 -2.22 -4.68 -7.24
CA PRO A 149 -2.28 -5.95 -6.55
C PRO A 149 -2.94 -7.07 -7.36
N ASN A 150 -3.71 -6.75 -8.40
CA ASN A 150 -4.53 -7.75 -9.12
C ASN A 150 -3.69 -8.83 -9.79
N HIS A 151 -2.56 -8.48 -10.37
CA HIS A 151 -1.73 -9.36 -11.20
C HIS A 151 -0.24 -9.04 -11.04
N THR A 152 0.60 -9.87 -11.62
CA THR A 152 2.02 -9.58 -11.81
C THR A 152 2.37 -9.65 -13.30
N SER A 153 3.59 -9.22 -13.65
CA SER A 153 4.16 -9.67 -14.92
C SER A 153 4.33 -11.19 -14.94
N ASP A 154 4.22 -11.79 -16.12
CA ASP A 154 4.62 -13.19 -16.35
C ASP A 154 6.14 -13.41 -16.11
N GLN A 155 6.94 -12.33 -16.07
CA GLN A 155 8.36 -12.37 -15.71
C GLN A 155 8.60 -12.27 -14.19
N HIS A 156 7.55 -12.13 -13.37
CA HIS A 156 7.70 -12.14 -11.92
C HIS A 156 8.18 -13.51 -11.43
N PRO A 157 9.14 -13.59 -10.49
CA PRO A 157 9.62 -14.87 -9.95
C PRO A 157 8.51 -15.77 -9.41
N TRP A 158 7.45 -15.21 -8.82
CA TRP A 158 6.32 -15.97 -8.34
C TRP A 158 5.61 -16.74 -9.45
N PHE A 159 5.42 -16.10 -10.63
CA PHE A 159 4.77 -16.78 -11.77
C PHE A 159 5.64 -17.93 -12.30
N GLN A 160 6.93 -17.71 -12.43
CA GLN A 160 7.88 -18.75 -12.89
C GLN A 160 7.91 -19.94 -11.92
N LEU A 161 7.91 -19.69 -10.61
CA LEU A 161 7.81 -20.73 -9.58
C LEU A 161 6.44 -21.43 -9.60
N SER A 162 5.38 -20.69 -9.87
CA SER A 162 4.02 -21.24 -10.00
C SER A 162 3.90 -22.14 -11.21
N VAL A 163 4.47 -21.76 -12.37
CA VAL A 163 4.55 -22.61 -13.56
C VAL A 163 5.18 -23.97 -13.25
N ASN A 164 6.21 -23.99 -12.43
CA ASN A 164 6.91 -25.20 -11.99
C ASN A 164 6.21 -25.93 -10.83
N LYS A 165 5.06 -25.43 -10.35
CA LYS A 165 4.34 -25.96 -9.16
C LYS A 165 5.21 -26.04 -7.92
N THR A 166 6.10 -25.05 -7.73
CA THR A 166 7.06 -25.02 -6.63
C THR A 166 6.37 -24.64 -5.33
N GLU A 167 6.28 -25.58 -4.39
CA GLU A 167 5.81 -25.38 -3.00
C GLU A 167 4.63 -24.40 -2.86
N LYS A 168 4.78 -23.33 -2.01
CA LYS A 168 3.74 -22.34 -1.75
C LYS A 168 3.30 -21.57 -3.00
N TYR A 169 4.16 -21.47 -4.01
CA TYR A 169 3.88 -20.71 -5.24
C TYR A 169 2.96 -21.45 -6.21
N ALA A 170 2.72 -22.75 -6.00
CA ALA A 170 1.90 -23.55 -6.91
C ALA A 170 0.52 -22.93 -7.18
N ASP A 171 -0.08 -22.30 -6.16
CA ASP A 171 -1.43 -21.76 -6.21
C ASP A 171 -1.46 -20.22 -5.97
N TYR A 172 -0.35 -19.51 -6.30
CA TYR A 172 -0.32 -18.04 -6.24
C TYR A 172 -1.14 -17.37 -7.33
N TYR A 173 -1.40 -18.08 -8.43
CA TYR A 173 -2.19 -17.61 -9.57
C TYR A 173 -3.36 -18.56 -9.81
N ILE A 174 -4.32 -18.09 -10.59
CA ILE A 174 -5.53 -18.84 -10.90
C ILE A 174 -5.23 -19.78 -12.07
N TRP A 175 -5.13 -21.08 -11.79
CA TRP A 175 -4.84 -22.13 -12.76
C TRP A 175 -5.99 -23.12 -12.88
N VAL A 176 -6.35 -23.48 -14.12
CA VAL A 176 -7.40 -24.46 -14.38
C VAL A 176 -6.98 -25.47 -15.43
N ASN A 177 -7.53 -26.67 -15.31
CA ASN A 177 -7.41 -27.67 -16.37
C ASN A 177 -8.39 -27.35 -17.50
N GLY A 178 -7.94 -27.43 -18.75
CA GLY A 178 -8.82 -27.44 -19.90
C GLY A 178 -9.04 -28.87 -20.42
N THR A 179 -10.03 -29.04 -21.27
CA THR A 179 -10.23 -30.30 -21.99
C THR A 179 -9.12 -30.53 -23.04
N ASP A 180 -8.65 -29.45 -23.62
CA ASP A 180 -7.49 -29.39 -24.52
C ASP A 180 -6.89 -27.96 -24.48
N MET A 181 -5.80 -27.75 -25.23
CA MET A 181 -5.08 -26.47 -25.26
C MET A 181 -5.83 -25.31 -25.95
N ASN A 182 -6.93 -25.58 -26.65
CA ASN A 182 -7.70 -24.59 -27.39
C ASN A 182 -9.08 -24.33 -26.77
N SER A 183 -9.44 -25.05 -25.70
CA SER A 183 -10.74 -25.01 -25.06
C SER A 183 -10.61 -24.44 -23.65
N PRO A 184 -10.68 -23.10 -23.49
CA PRO A 184 -10.70 -22.47 -22.18
C PRO A 184 -11.95 -22.89 -21.37
N PRO A 185 -11.94 -22.77 -20.04
CA PRO A 185 -13.01 -23.31 -19.18
C PRO A 185 -14.34 -22.59 -19.34
N ASN A 186 -14.35 -21.35 -19.82
CA ASN A 186 -15.53 -20.51 -20.00
C ASN A 186 -15.26 -19.39 -21.04
N ASN A 187 -16.24 -18.50 -21.21
CA ASN A 187 -16.19 -17.40 -22.18
C ASN A 187 -15.65 -16.08 -21.61
N TRP A 188 -14.96 -16.08 -20.48
CA TRP A 188 -14.48 -14.83 -19.89
C TRP A 188 -13.50 -14.13 -20.81
N VAL A 189 -13.67 -12.80 -20.92
CA VAL A 189 -12.94 -11.94 -21.87
C VAL A 189 -12.10 -10.93 -21.10
N SER A 190 -10.87 -10.75 -21.55
CA SER A 190 -9.95 -9.74 -21.02
C SER A 190 -10.50 -8.34 -21.25
N VAL A 191 -10.18 -7.40 -20.34
CA VAL A 191 -10.44 -5.96 -20.51
C VAL A 191 -9.87 -5.43 -21.83
N PHE A 192 -8.76 -6.02 -22.31
CA PHE A 192 -8.15 -5.69 -23.60
C PHE A 192 -8.67 -6.54 -24.78
N ASN A 193 -9.81 -7.19 -24.60
CA ASN A 193 -10.45 -8.10 -25.55
C ASN A 193 -9.73 -9.44 -25.72
N GLY A 194 -10.40 -10.40 -26.34
CA GLY A 194 -9.93 -11.78 -26.44
C GLY A 194 -10.14 -12.58 -25.16
N SER A 195 -9.82 -13.87 -25.19
CA SER A 195 -9.99 -14.75 -24.04
C SER A 195 -9.19 -14.26 -22.82
N ALA A 196 -9.78 -14.28 -21.63
CA ALA A 196 -9.10 -14.05 -20.36
C ALA A 196 -8.31 -15.28 -19.87
N TRP A 197 -8.18 -16.31 -20.71
CA TRP A 197 -7.49 -17.56 -20.41
C TRP A 197 -6.38 -17.82 -21.40
N LYS A 198 -5.16 -18.08 -20.89
CA LYS A 198 -4.04 -18.49 -21.75
C LYS A 198 -3.48 -19.83 -21.30
N TYR A 199 -3.33 -20.76 -22.27
CA TYR A 199 -2.74 -22.07 -22.00
C TYR A 199 -1.24 -21.98 -21.86
N HIS A 200 -0.71 -22.54 -20.76
CA HIS A 200 0.72 -22.61 -20.52
C HIS A 200 1.27 -24.00 -20.85
N ASN A 201 2.11 -24.10 -21.88
CA ASN A 201 2.59 -25.37 -22.41
C ASN A 201 3.38 -26.22 -21.41
N GLN A 202 4.19 -25.62 -20.55
CA GLN A 202 4.98 -26.34 -19.54
C GLN A 202 4.10 -26.85 -18.40
N ARG A 203 3.19 -26.02 -17.87
CA ARG A 203 2.31 -26.38 -16.76
C ARG A 203 1.13 -27.25 -17.20
N LYS A 204 0.77 -27.23 -18.48
CA LYS A 204 -0.37 -27.96 -19.08
C LYS A 204 -1.72 -27.55 -18.47
N GLN A 205 -1.86 -26.28 -18.15
CA GLN A 205 -3.07 -25.67 -17.59
C GLN A 205 -3.27 -24.29 -18.22
N PHE A 206 -4.50 -23.80 -18.17
CA PHE A 206 -4.79 -22.39 -18.42
C PHE A 206 -4.53 -21.59 -17.16
N TYR A 207 -4.01 -20.35 -17.31
CA TYR A 207 -4.03 -19.34 -16.29
C TYR A 207 -4.99 -18.22 -16.67
N PHE A 208 -5.57 -17.60 -15.64
CA PHE A 208 -6.45 -16.45 -15.80
C PHE A 208 -5.64 -15.16 -15.91
N HIS A 209 -6.09 -14.24 -16.77
CA HIS A 209 -5.56 -12.88 -16.89
C HIS A 209 -6.69 -11.93 -17.26
N GLN A 210 -7.06 -11.05 -16.35
CA GLN A 210 -8.12 -10.07 -16.60
C GLN A 210 -7.66 -8.98 -17.60
N PHE A 211 -6.34 -8.73 -17.65
CA PHE A 211 -5.70 -7.73 -18.50
C PHE A 211 -4.89 -8.39 -19.64
N LEU A 212 -3.65 -7.97 -19.86
CA LEU A 212 -2.82 -8.62 -20.89
C LEU A 212 -2.52 -10.09 -20.52
N ASP A 213 -2.27 -10.89 -21.53
CA ASP A 213 -1.83 -12.28 -21.35
C ASP A 213 -0.46 -12.40 -20.65
N SER A 214 0.32 -11.31 -20.65
CA SER A 214 1.55 -11.19 -19.85
C SER A 214 1.32 -10.70 -18.43
N GLN A 215 0.05 -10.55 -17.98
CA GLN A 215 -0.33 -10.10 -16.64
C GLN A 215 -1.21 -11.16 -15.96
N PRO A 216 -0.66 -12.31 -15.54
CA PRO A 216 -1.42 -13.35 -14.84
C PRO A 216 -1.98 -12.87 -13.51
N ASP A 217 -3.26 -13.15 -13.27
CA ASP A 217 -3.98 -12.72 -12.07
C ASP A 217 -3.58 -13.55 -10.85
N LEU A 218 -3.38 -12.84 -9.73
CA LEU A 218 -3.07 -13.43 -8.42
C LEU A 218 -4.30 -14.08 -7.81
N ASN A 219 -4.11 -15.21 -7.16
CA ASN A 219 -5.17 -15.93 -6.45
C ASN A 219 -5.33 -15.41 -5.01
N TYR A 220 -6.19 -14.44 -4.80
CA TYR A 220 -6.47 -13.89 -3.47
C TYR A 220 -7.24 -14.82 -2.54
N ARG A 221 -7.79 -15.94 -3.00
CA ARG A 221 -8.29 -16.99 -2.11
C ARG A 221 -7.18 -17.74 -1.39
N ASN A 222 -5.93 -17.58 -1.85
CA ASN A 222 -4.75 -18.06 -1.15
C ASN A 222 -4.32 -17.03 -0.07
N PRO A 223 -4.41 -17.36 1.23
CA PRO A 223 -4.05 -16.41 2.31
C PRO A 223 -2.58 -16.02 2.30
N VAL A 224 -1.71 -16.84 1.68
CA VAL A 224 -0.29 -16.50 1.54
C VAL A 224 -0.11 -15.34 0.57
N VAL A 225 -0.88 -15.28 -0.52
CA VAL A 225 -0.88 -14.14 -1.46
C VAL A 225 -1.35 -12.86 -0.77
N GLN A 226 -2.42 -12.94 0.05
CA GLN A 226 -2.89 -11.81 0.84
C GLN A 226 -1.80 -11.28 1.78
N LYS A 227 -1.06 -12.20 2.42
CA LYS A 227 0.05 -11.83 3.30
C LYS A 227 1.20 -11.17 2.53
N GLU A 228 1.62 -11.74 1.39
CA GLU A 228 2.68 -11.16 0.55
C GLU A 228 2.35 -9.72 0.17
N MET A 229 1.08 -9.43 -0.18
CA MET A 229 0.69 -8.07 -0.52
C MET A 229 0.75 -7.12 0.69
N LYS A 230 0.38 -7.56 1.88
CA LYS A 230 0.56 -6.77 3.12
C LYS A 230 2.04 -6.54 3.44
N ASP A 231 2.91 -7.53 3.21
CA ASP A 231 4.36 -7.39 3.39
C ASP A 231 4.95 -6.36 2.40
N ILE A 232 4.45 -6.33 1.16
CA ILE A 232 4.82 -5.31 0.16
C ILE A 232 4.36 -3.91 0.61
N MET A 233 3.12 -3.78 1.08
CA MET A 233 2.61 -2.51 1.61
C MET A 233 3.49 -2.04 2.78
N GLN A 234 3.80 -2.91 3.72
CA GLN A 234 4.68 -2.58 4.85
C GLN A 234 6.05 -2.10 4.37
N PHE A 235 6.67 -2.78 3.41
CA PHE A 235 7.95 -2.39 2.84
C PHE A 235 7.95 -0.92 2.37
N TRP A 236 6.91 -0.51 1.64
CA TRP A 236 6.83 0.86 1.13
C TRP A 236 6.49 1.88 2.23
N LEU A 237 5.63 1.54 3.18
CA LEU A 237 5.35 2.36 4.36
C LEU A 237 6.61 2.59 5.19
N ASP A 238 7.45 1.56 5.38
CA ASP A 238 8.74 1.66 6.08
C ASP A 238 9.74 2.55 5.32
N LYS A 239 9.60 2.68 4.00
CA LYS A 239 10.35 3.64 3.18
C LYS A 239 9.87 5.08 3.32
N GLY A 240 8.69 5.29 3.91
CA GLY A 240 8.17 6.61 4.25
C GLY A 240 7.14 7.17 3.28
N ILE A 241 6.54 6.35 2.41
CA ILE A 241 5.38 6.81 1.63
C ILE A 241 4.18 7.10 2.55
N ASP A 242 3.26 7.93 2.09
CA ASP A 242 2.09 8.36 2.87
C ASP A 242 0.82 7.55 2.54
N GLY A 243 0.94 6.51 1.73
CA GLY A 243 -0.15 5.61 1.39
C GLY A 243 -0.13 5.09 -0.05
N PHE A 244 -1.27 4.54 -0.47
CA PHE A 244 -1.42 3.85 -1.75
C PHE A 244 -2.65 4.31 -2.51
N ARG A 245 -2.53 4.34 -3.83
CA ARG A 245 -3.64 4.22 -4.77
C ARG A 245 -3.68 2.79 -5.25
N ILE A 246 -4.79 2.10 -5.07
CA ILE A 246 -4.92 0.70 -5.46
C ILE A 246 -5.52 0.61 -6.85
N ASP A 247 -4.82 -0.05 -7.74
CA ASP A 247 -5.24 -0.30 -9.11
C ASP A 247 -6.13 -1.54 -9.23
N ALA A 248 -7.00 -1.55 -10.24
CA ALA A 248 -7.79 -2.70 -10.68
C ALA A 248 -8.65 -3.37 -9.57
N VAL A 249 -9.05 -2.63 -8.54
CA VAL A 249 -9.79 -3.15 -7.37
C VAL A 249 -10.99 -4.02 -7.73
N PRO A 250 -11.86 -3.67 -8.70
CA PRO A 250 -13.03 -4.49 -9.02
C PRO A 250 -12.70 -5.92 -9.46
N HIS A 251 -11.48 -6.19 -9.89
CA HIS A 251 -11.03 -7.44 -10.50
C HIS A 251 -10.23 -8.36 -9.56
N LEU A 252 -10.10 -8.01 -8.27
CA LEU A 252 -9.29 -8.78 -7.30
C LEU A 252 -9.83 -10.19 -7.02
N PHE A 253 -11.11 -10.40 -7.28
CA PHE A 253 -11.75 -11.71 -7.19
C PHE A 253 -12.68 -11.92 -8.37
N GLU A 254 -12.70 -13.12 -8.88
CA GLU A 254 -13.66 -13.68 -9.80
C GLU A 254 -14.58 -14.68 -9.09
N LEU A 255 -15.67 -15.08 -9.73
CA LEU A 255 -16.52 -16.16 -9.20
C LEU A 255 -15.70 -17.44 -9.01
N ASN A 256 -15.82 -18.08 -7.86
CA ASN A 256 -15.12 -19.36 -7.58
C ASN A 256 -15.58 -20.51 -8.50
N ASP A 257 -16.83 -20.49 -8.97
CA ASP A 257 -17.33 -21.44 -9.97
C ASP A 257 -16.95 -21.00 -11.39
N ILE A 258 -15.76 -21.36 -11.81
CA ILE A 258 -15.19 -21.02 -13.13
C ILE A 258 -15.91 -21.71 -14.30
N THR A 259 -16.93 -22.56 -14.06
CA THR A 259 -17.71 -23.17 -15.15
C THR A 259 -18.78 -22.24 -15.70
N LYS A 260 -19.02 -21.10 -15.06
CA LYS A 260 -20.04 -20.13 -15.44
C LYS A 260 -19.56 -19.23 -16.57
N ASN A 261 -20.34 -19.16 -17.62
CA ASN A 261 -20.17 -18.19 -18.69
C ASN A 261 -20.78 -16.84 -18.32
N GLU A 262 -20.05 -15.75 -18.58
CA GLU A 262 -20.61 -14.39 -18.48
C GLU A 262 -21.82 -14.24 -19.43
N PRO A 263 -22.90 -13.63 -18.94
CA PRO A 263 -24.05 -13.38 -19.80
C PRO A 263 -23.75 -12.25 -20.79
N LYS A 264 -24.30 -12.39 -22.00
CA LYS A 264 -24.28 -11.30 -22.97
C LYS A 264 -25.13 -10.13 -22.44
N LEU A 265 -24.68 -8.90 -22.73
CA LEU A 265 -25.51 -7.71 -22.47
C LEU A 265 -26.82 -7.75 -23.29
N ASP A 266 -27.91 -7.23 -22.70
CA ASP A 266 -29.24 -7.16 -23.37
C ASP A 266 -29.20 -6.28 -24.63
N HIS A 267 -28.38 -5.20 -24.58
CA HIS A 267 -28.21 -4.28 -25.68
C HIS A 267 -26.69 -4.15 -25.99
N VAL A 268 -26.27 -4.90 -26.99
CA VAL A 268 -24.89 -4.86 -27.48
C VAL A 268 -24.81 -4.04 -28.76
N ASP A 269 -23.80 -3.18 -28.88
CA ASP A 269 -23.46 -2.50 -30.14
C ASP A 269 -23.27 -3.55 -31.24
N PRO A 270 -23.97 -3.45 -32.39
CA PRO A 270 -23.86 -4.42 -33.48
C PRO A 270 -22.44 -4.60 -34.03
N SER A 271 -21.55 -3.68 -33.81
CA SER A 271 -20.12 -3.78 -34.20
C SER A 271 -19.32 -4.72 -33.30
N LEU A 272 -19.82 -5.06 -32.10
CA LEU A 272 -19.13 -5.91 -31.12
C LEU A 272 -19.48 -7.40 -31.34
N ASN A 273 -18.56 -8.25 -30.99
CA ASN A 273 -18.73 -9.70 -31.01
C ASN A 273 -18.19 -10.34 -29.71
N GLU A 274 -18.26 -11.66 -29.61
CA GLU A 274 -17.92 -12.46 -28.45
C GLU A 274 -16.44 -12.32 -27.97
N THR A 275 -15.58 -11.69 -28.75
CA THR A 275 -14.19 -11.44 -28.35
C THR A 275 -14.01 -10.09 -27.68
N HIS A 276 -15.03 -9.22 -27.68
CA HIS A 276 -14.96 -7.90 -27.09
C HIS A 276 -15.46 -7.90 -25.65
N HIS A 277 -14.70 -7.25 -24.76
CA HIS A 277 -15.07 -7.10 -23.35
C HIS A 277 -16.46 -6.47 -23.19
N ALA A 278 -16.75 -5.38 -23.92
CA ALA A 278 -18.02 -4.68 -23.87
C ALA A 278 -19.22 -5.49 -24.43
N TYR A 279 -19.04 -6.75 -24.84
CA TYR A 279 -20.08 -7.64 -25.29
C TYR A 279 -20.84 -8.31 -24.13
N TYR A 280 -20.19 -8.46 -22.96
CA TYR A 280 -20.69 -9.21 -21.83
C TYR A 280 -21.01 -8.33 -20.62
N ASN A 281 -21.88 -8.83 -19.76
CA ASN A 281 -22.12 -8.31 -18.42
C ASN A 281 -21.21 -9.06 -17.43
N HIS A 282 -20.18 -8.38 -16.90
CA HIS A 282 -19.10 -8.96 -16.11
C HIS A 282 -19.49 -9.20 -14.65
N ILE A 283 -20.55 -9.99 -14.41
CA ILE A 283 -21.04 -10.30 -13.07
C ILE A 283 -20.20 -11.34 -12.32
N TYR A 284 -19.32 -12.06 -13.04
CA TYR A 284 -18.47 -13.12 -12.48
C TYR A 284 -17.00 -12.73 -12.34
N THR A 285 -16.55 -11.75 -13.12
CA THR A 285 -15.15 -11.33 -13.14
C THR A 285 -14.94 -9.95 -12.54
N LYS A 286 -15.98 -9.37 -11.94
CA LYS A 286 -15.92 -8.01 -11.39
C LYS A 286 -16.78 -7.88 -10.14
N ASP A 287 -16.34 -7.03 -9.21
CA ASP A 287 -17.10 -6.57 -8.03
C ASP A 287 -17.64 -7.70 -7.14
N GLN A 288 -16.89 -8.79 -6.96
CA GLN A 288 -17.24 -9.83 -6.01
C GLN A 288 -17.18 -9.32 -4.56
N ASN A 289 -18.01 -9.88 -3.66
CA ASN A 289 -18.06 -9.43 -2.26
C ASN A 289 -16.72 -9.55 -1.54
N GLU A 290 -15.96 -10.62 -1.82
CA GLU A 290 -14.62 -10.86 -1.26
C GLU A 290 -13.64 -9.71 -1.56
N THR A 291 -13.82 -9.00 -2.67
CA THR A 291 -13.02 -7.81 -3.02
C THR A 291 -13.10 -6.75 -1.93
N TYR A 292 -14.31 -6.44 -1.47
CA TYR A 292 -14.53 -5.40 -0.46
C TYR A 292 -14.00 -5.81 0.91
N GLU A 293 -14.11 -7.10 1.27
CA GLU A 293 -13.53 -7.64 2.50
C GLU A 293 -12.00 -7.54 2.49
N LEU A 294 -11.38 -7.86 1.36
CA LEU A 294 -9.93 -7.75 1.19
C LEU A 294 -9.46 -6.30 1.32
N VAL A 295 -10.11 -5.36 0.64
CA VAL A 295 -9.79 -3.93 0.69
C VAL A 295 -9.97 -3.38 2.10
N GLN A 296 -11.02 -3.77 2.80
CA GLN A 296 -11.19 -3.44 4.21
C GLN A 296 -10.01 -3.95 5.05
N SER A 297 -9.57 -5.20 4.82
CA SER A 297 -8.43 -5.78 5.54
C SER A 297 -7.11 -5.04 5.29
N TRP A 298 -6.94 -4.43 4.11
CA TRP A 298 -5.80 -3.56 3.81
C TRP A 298 -5.93 -2.21 4.51
N ARG A 299 -7.15 -1.64 4.59
CA ARG A 299 -7.38 -0.42 5.35
C ARG A 299 -7.06 -0.61 6.83
N GLU A 300 -7.56 -1.70 7.43
CA GLU A 300 -7.27 -2.06 8.81
C GLU A 300 -5.77 -2.24 9.06
N PHE A 301 -5.07 -2.94 8.16
CA PHE A 301 -3.62 -3.11 8.23
C PHE A 301 -2.86 -1.77 8.21
N VAL A 302 -3.25 -0.84 7.33
CA VAL A 302 -2.60 0.48 7.24
C VAL A 302 -2.93 1.34 8.46
N ASP A 303 -4.15 1.26 9.00
CA ASP A 303 -4.53 1.95 10.24
C ASP A 303 -3.71 1.45 11.44
N GLU A 304 -3.55 0.12 11.60
CA GLU A 304 -2.72 -0.49 12.64
C GLU A 304 -1.24 -0.06 12.51
N TYR A 305 -0.72 -0.05 11.27
CA TYR A 305 0.63 0.43 11.00
C TYR A 305 0.78 1.90 11.38
N ALA A 306 -0.16 2.74 10.99
CA ALA A 306 -0.17 4.18 11.26
C ALA A 306 -0.21 4.47 12.77
N GLU A 307 -1.09 3.79 13.51
CA GLU A 307 -1.19 3.91 14.97
C GLU A 307 0.12 3.50 15.65
N LYS A 308 0.67 2.34 15.28
CA LYS A 308 1.92 1.82 15.85
C LYS A 308 3.11 2.76 15.65
N ASN A 309 3.14 3.46 14.52
CA ASN A 309 4.25 4.34 14.13
C ASN A 309 3.96 5.83 14.36
N ASN A 310 2.82 6.17 14.98
CA ASN A 310 2.34 7.54 15.20
C ASN A 310 2.34 8.36 13.90
N ARG A 311 1.81 7.76 12.84
CA ARG A 311 1.70 8.33 11.49
C ARG A 311 0.24 8.33 11.06
N ASP A 312 -0.04 8.87 9.89
CA ASP A 312 -1.38 8.91 9.31
C ASP A 312 -1.26 8.67 7.81
N GLU A 313 -1.57 7.45 7.39
CA GLU A 313 -1.46 6.99 6.01
C GLU A 313 -2.84 6.71 5.40
N ILE A 314 -2.89 6.69 4.08
CA ILE A 314 -4.11 6.43 3.32
C ILE A 314 -3.97 5.18 2.45
N VAL A 315 -5.06 4.39 2.42
CA VAL A 315 -5.38 3.50 1.31
C VAL A 315 -6.59 4.06 0.59
N ARG A 316 -6.46 4.35 -0.69
CA ARG A 316 -7.54 4.88 -1.52
C ARG A 316 -7.77 3.97 -2.72
N GLU A 317 -9.01 3.52 -2.88
CA GLU A 317 -9.46 2.83 -4.08
C GLU A 317 -9.61 3.83 -5.23
N SER A 318 -9.19 3.41 -6.42
CA SER A 318 -9.53 4.09 -7.65
C SER A 318 -10.68 3.35 -8.32
N LYS A 319 -11.90 3.76 -8.03
CA LYS A 319 -13.10 3.18 -8.66
C LYS A 319 -13.34 3.73 -10.06
N TYR A 320 -12.67 4.83 -10.43
CA TYR A 320 -12.93 5.57 -11.66
C TYR A 320 -11.64 6.17 -12.19
N ILE A 321 -10.95 5.49 -13.08
CA ILE A 321 -10.01 6.14 -14.00
C ILE A 321 -10.17 5.59 -15.43
N PHE A 322 -11.24 4.97 -15.83
CA PHE A 322 -11.60 4.77 -17.25
C PHE A 322 -13.08 4.38 -17.32
N GLU A 323 -13.97 5.36 -17.33
CA GLU A 323 -15.15 5.37 -18.20
C GLU A 323 -14.89 6.36 -19.34
#